data_345430b1ea3e91d9c68fcc20ebe873cd
#
_entry.id   345430b1ea3e91d9c68fcc20ebe873cd
#
_cell.length_a   1.000
_cell.length_b   1.000
_cell.length_c   1.000
_cell.angle_alpha   90.00
_cell.angle_beta   90.00
_cell.angle_gamma   90.00
#
_symmetry.space_group_name_H-M   'P 1'
#
loop_
_entity.id
_entity.type
_entity.pdbx_description
1 polymer ?
#
loop_
_entity_poly.entity_id
_entity_poly.type
_entity_poly.pdbx_seq_one_letter_code
_entity_poly.pdbx_strand_id
1 'polypeptide(L)'
;MYNSYTSLQREQLAKQTYTDTQSTYLLVYAPLRSRVLAQALQDQLHRKFRLVDHLAGELTDAVAGVLLVSEDVACLSTTLTYFAQALRDGADYAVCNAVFGFSGQTALYQSHGHLAENKFALVSRGLLARCRAAARDPESVTELLTLAAQLCQAPVCIPQALLHYERDICAEDAYSASGKRAFVMSHVLDMTGAPIVLVSAVPVLRSMGYEVVVLGPDDSGSLQLFVDAGAAVITRAGCTSSNTLWGLALCADFVLANTVVEARVIRALSDAPVPVLWWLHDAFAGYPHIAHQIPKHIAPNVQLYSVGKHAAAAMHSVRPQFDIRPLIYGLPDYAAEDFPRCDLGYPADKPLFATVGSFERRKGQDIFCKAIRLLPDAVREKATFLFVGKAADQEMMDAVRTLTTEHPANVFYCKRLSRDEIKNLMEQCTCLVCASRDDPMPTFVTEGLIFGKPSIVSEHTGTAGLITEGVDGFTYPDDDPEKLASILEWAILHPEKLAAMRADCRKLYEAHYSKQSFADTLTAAVKELTEGH
;
A
#
# COMPACT_ATOMS: atom_id res chain seq x y z
N MET A 1 22.48 8.60 18.53
CA MET A 1 21.66 8.76 17.32
C MET A 1 21.37 7.41 16.64
N TYR A 2 22.38 6.64 16.13
CA TYR A 2 22.14 5.35 15.46
C TYR A 2 21.28 4.37 16.27
N ASN A 3 21.42 4.32 17.58
CA ASN A 3 20.64 3.45 18.48
C ASN A 3 19.16 3.84 18.60
N SER A 4 18.77 5.04 18.19
CA SER A 4 17.38 5.50 18.21
C SER A 4 16.58 5.07 16.97
N TYR A 5 17.25 4.60 15.92
CA TYR A 5 16.58 4.10 14.71
C TYR A 5 15.93 2.73 14.92
N THR A 6 14.84 2.49 14.23
CA THR A 6 14.21 1.16 14.16
C THR A 6 15.14 0.14 13.50
N SER A 7 14.85 -1.15 13.66
CA SER A 7 15.63 -2.21 13.01
C SER A 7 15.66 -2.07 11.48
N LEU A 8 14.53 -1.68 10.86
CA LEU A 8 14.43 -1.43 9.42
C LEU A 8 15.32 -0.25 8.99
N GLN A 9 15.25 0.85 9.72
CA GLN A 9 16.08 2.03 9.46
C GLN A 9 17.58 1.70 9.58
N ARG A 10 17.97 0.90 10.58
CA ARG A 10 19.35 0.42 10.72
C ARG A 10 19.77 -0.49 9.56
N GLU A 11 18.87 -1.36 9.09
CA GLU A 11 19.14 -2.21 7.94
C GLU A 11 19.29 -1.38 6.65
N GLN A 12 18.45 -0.38 6.44
CA GLN A 12 18.59 0.57 5.33
C GLN A 12 19.93 1.30 5.39
N LEU A 13 20.32 1.80 6.56
CA LEU A 13 21.60 2.46 6.77
C LEU A 13 22.80 1.53 6.51
N ALA A 14 22.71 0.25 6.93
CA ALA A 14 23.76 -0.73 6.72
C ALA A 14 23.93 -1.15 5.24
N LYS A 15 22.89 -1.06 4.44
CA LYS A 15 22.92 -1.36 3.00
C LYS A 15 23.37 -0.18 2.14
N GLN A 16 23.65 0.99 2.72
CA GLN A 16 24.06 2.18 1.98
C GLN A 16 25.42 1.95 1.31
N THR A 17 25.46 2.14 -0.01
CA THR A 17 26.70 2.23 -0.79
C THR A 17 26.85 3.66 -1.29
N TYR A 18 28.04 4.21 -1.15
CA TYR A 18 28.37 5.55 -1.65
C TYR A 18 29.71 5.55 -2.38
N THR A 19 29.79 6.42 -3.36
CA THR A 19 31.03 6.60 -4.14
C THR A 19 31.86 7.72 -3.58
N ASP A 20 33.13 7.81 -3.99
CA ASP A 20 33.96 8.96 -3.64
C ASP A 20 33.44 10.22 -4.33
N THR A 21 32.93 11.15 -3.52
CA THR A 21 32.37 12.44 -3.94
C THR A 21 33.27 13.63 -3.59
N GLN A 22 34.51 13.39 -3.15
CA GLN A 22 35.42 14.44 -2.66
C GLN A 22 35.80 15.51 -3.72
N SER A 23 35.48 15.27 -5.00
CA SER A 23 35.63 16.30 -6.05
C SER A 23 34.56 17.38 -6.05
N THR A 24 33.43 17.17 -5.36
CA THR A 24 32.28 18.07 -5.32
C THR A 24 32.34 18.97 -4.09
N TYR A 25 32.42 20.29 -4.28
CA TYR A 25 32.47 21.24 -3.15
C TYR A 25 31.07 21.78 -2.86
N LEU A 26 30.63 21.63 -1.59
CA LEU A 26 29.33 22.04 -1.11
C LEU A 26 29.43 23.20 -0.11
N LEU A 27 28.45 24.11 -0.12
CA LEU A 27 28.15 24.96 1.03
C LEU A 27 26.99 24.37 1.81
N VAL A 28 27.06 24.53 3.14
CA VAL A 28 25.91 24.26 4.03
C VAL A 28 25.49 25.61 4.59
N TYR A 29 24.33 26.09 4.11
CA TYR A 29 23.79 27.38 4.53
C TYR A 29 22.75 27.19 5.63
N ALA A 30 23.11 27.57 6.86
CA ALA A 30 22.29 27.40 8.04
C ALA A 30 22.33 28.70 8.89
N PRO A 31 21.50 29.71 8.59
CA PRO A 31 21.51 31.00 9.28
C PRO A 31 21.18 30.90 10.77
N LEU A 32 20.47 29.83 11.18
CA LEU A 32 20.13 29.57 12.60
C LEU A 32 21.33 29.18 13.48
N ARG A 33 22.53 28.96 12.93
CA ARG A 33 23.73 28.54 13.64
C ARG A 33 23.50 27.37 14.61
N SER A 34 22.77 26.34 14.13
CA SER A 34 22.44 25.14 14.90
C SER A 34 23.69 24.44 15.46
N ARG A 35 23.72 24.21 16.78
CA ARG A 35 24.77 23.43 17.43
C ARG A 35 24.64 21.93 17.07
N VAL A 36 23.45 21.43 16.96
CA VAL A 36 23.17 20.03 16.62
C VAL A 36 23.68 19.73 15.22
N LEU A 37 23.33 20.56 14.23
CA LEU A 37 23.82 20.44 12.87
C LEU A 37 25.36 20.59 12.82
N ALA A 38 25.92 21.59 13.47
CA ALA A 38 27.37 21.82 13.48
C ALA A 38 28.14 20.61 14.05
N GLN A 39 27.63 19.99 15.10
CA GLN A 39 28.20 18.77 15.66
C GLN A 39 28.06 17.57 14.67
N ALA A 40 26.90 17.40 14.07
CA ALA A 40 26.68 16.33 13.10
C ALA A 40 27.54 16.47 11.83
N LEU A 41 27.88 17.70 11.44
CA LEU A 41 28.75 17.97 10.30
C LEU A 41 30.22 17.61 10.55
N GLN A 42 30.70 17.55 11.81
CA GLN A 42 32.07 17.14 12.14
C GLN A 42 32.32 15.66 11.74
N ASP A 43 31.29 14.82 11.75
CA ASP A 43 31.40 13.39 11.49
C ASP A 43 31.14 13.03 10.03
N GLN A 44 30.94 14.00 9.12
CA GLN A 44 30.64 13.72 7.71
C GLN A 44 31.83 13.04 7.01
N LEU A 45 31.54 12.00 6.22
CA LEU A 45 32.53 11.34 5.37
C LEU A 45 32.97 12.22 4.20
N HIS A 46 32.03 12.99 3.65
CA HIS A 46 32.33 14.00 2.65
C HIS A 46 32.97 15.22 3.32
N ARG A 47 34.21 15.55 2.98
CA ARG A 47 35.01 16.58 3.64
C ARG A 47 35.10 17.91 2.88
N LYS A 48 34.70 17.95 1.61
CA LYS A 48 34.72 19.19 0.80
C LYS A 48 33.43 19.99 0.97
N PHE A 49 33.25 20.55 2.16
CA PHE A 49 32.14 21.43 2.44
C PHE A 49 32.57 22.57 3.39
N ARG A 50 31.75 23.63 3.44
CA ARG A 50 31.89 24.72 4.42
C ARG A 50 30.50 25.09 4.96
N LEU A 51 30.39 25.24 6.26
CA LEU A 51 29.21 25.76 6.93
C LEU A 51 29.27 27.29 6.94
N VAL A 52 28.19 27.93 6.50
CA VAL A 52 28.05 29.39 6.42
C VAL A 52 26.71 29.84 6.98
N ASP A 53 26.66 31.05 7.51
CA ASP A 53 25.44 31.69 8.02
C ASP A 53 24.94 32.85 7.15
N HIS A 54 25.61 33.08 6.01
CA HIS A 54 25.22 34.02 4.95
C HIS A 54 25.75 33.53 3.60
N LEU A 55 25.08 33.90 2.51
CA LEU A 55 25.49 33.52 1.15
C LEU A 55 26.31 34.59 0.43
N ALA A 56 26.26 35.84 0.90
CA ALA A 56 26.95 36.94 0.27
C ALA A 56 28.47 36.73 0.29
N GLY A 57 29.10 36.73 -0.89
CA GLY A 57 30.55 36.54 -1.04
C GLY A 57 31.03 35.07 -0.95
N GLU A 58 30.16 34.10 -0.58
CA GLU A 58 30.54 32.69 -0.41
C GLU A 58 30.36 31.85 -1.70
N LEU A 59 29.56 32.32 -2.64
CA LEU A 59 29.23 31.60 -3.90
C LEU A 59 30.30 31.77 -4.97
N THR A 60 31.43 31.10 -4.77
CA THR A 60 32.54 31.08 -5.76
C THR A 60 32.27 30.06 -6.87
N ASP A 61 33.07 30.08 -7.95
CA ASP A 61 32.98 29.13 -9.06
C ASP A 61 33.26 27.67 -8.65
N ALA A 62 33.96 27.48 -7.53
CA ALA A 62 34.23 26.15 -6.99
C ALA A 62 33.01 25.48 -6.33
N VAL A 63 31.98 26.26 -5.96
CA VAL A 63 30.77 25.72 -5.29
C VAL A 63 29.88 25.04 -6.31
N ALA A 64 29.68 23.74 -6.17
CA ALA A 64 28.79 22.93 -7.02
C ALA A 64 27.32 23.06 -6.60
N GLY A 65 27.05 23.13 -5.30
CA GLY A 65 25.71 23.24 -4.75
C GLY A 65 25.68 23.73 -3.32
N VAL A 66 24.51 24.12 -2.86
CA VAL A 66 24.25 24.65 -1.52
C VAL A 66 23.19 23.82 -0.83
N LEU A 67 23.50 23.33 0.35
CA LEU A 67 22.54 22.68 1.24
C LEU A 67 21.86 23.78 2.07
N LEU A 68 20.58 24.00 1.81
CA LEU A 68 19.77 24.97 2.52
C LEU A 68 19.16 24.31 3.76
N VAL A 69 19.34 24.91 4.94
CA VAL A 69 18.86 24.36 6.21
C VAL A 69 18.13 25.44 6.99
N SER A 70 16.82 25.28 7.17
CA SER A 70 15.95 26.28 7.81
C SER A 70 15.61 25.97 9.26
N GLU A 71 15.92 24.76 9.76
CA GLU A 71 15.64 24.42 11.16
C GLU A 71 16.73 23.51 11.75
N ASP A 72 16.68 23.30 13.07
CA ASP A 72 17.66 22.49 13.77
C ASP A 72 17.47 21.00 13.47
N VAL A 73 18.51 20.36 12.95
CA VAL A 73 18.47 18.98 12.50
C VAL A 73 19.82 18.29 12.69
N ALA A 74 19.79 17.05 13.15
CA ALA A 74 20.94 16.17 13.09
C ALA A 74 20.97 15.42 11.75
N CYS A 75 22.16 15.14 11.24
CA CYS A 75 22.33 14.38 10.02
C CYS A 75 23.33 13.23 10.20
N LEU A 76 23.18 12.16 9.40
CA LEU A 76 24.10 11.04 9.41
C LEU A 76 25.45 11.41 8.79
N SER A 77 26.51 10.68 9.14
CA SER A 77 27.85 10.87 8.58
C SER A 77 27.95 10.73 7.05
N THR A 78 26.99 10.08 6.44
CA THR A 78 26.89 9.87 4.98
C THR A 78 26.05 10.93 4.27
N THR A 79 25.38 11.83 4.98
CA THR A 79 24.38 12.76 4.41
C THR A 79 24.98 13.59 3.27
N LEU A 80 26.07 14.29 3.49
CA LEU A 80 26.70 15.12 2.45
C LEU A 80 27.23 14.29 1.28
N THR A 81 27.63 13.04 1.51
CA THR A 81 28.05 12.12 0.44
C THR A 81 26.92 11.81 -0.53
N TYR A 82 25.73 11.49 -0.02
CA TYR A 82 24.55 11.22 -0.86
C TYR A 82 24.10 12.47 -1.63
N PHE A 83 24.10 13.63 -0.99
CA PHE A 83 23.74 14.87 -1.67
C PHE A 83 24.76 15.29 -2.74
N ALA A 84 26.06 15.12 -2.47
CA ALA A 84 27.09 15.36 -3.47
C ALA A 84 26.96 14.39 -4.67
N GLN A 85 26.60 13.14 -4.41
CA GLN A 85 26.33 12.16 -5.47
C GLN A 85 25.14 12.57 -6.32
N ALA A 86 24.02 12.96 -5.71
CA ALA A 86 22.82 13.41 -6.44
C ALA A 86 23.15 14.58 -7.40
N LEU A 87 23.96 15.57 -6.97
CA LEU A 87 24.45 16.64 -7.85
C LEU A 87 25.27 16.11 -9.03
N ARG A 88 26.17 15.17 -8.79
CA ARG A 88 27.00 14.57 -9.85
C ARG A 88 26.17 13.80 -10.86
N ASP A 89 25.07 13.21 -10.40
CA ASP A 89 24.11 12.46 -11.23
C ASP A 89 23.12 13.39 -11.95
N GLY A 90 23.28 14.71 -11.80
CA GLY A 90 22.54 15.72 -12.55
C GLY A 90 21.32 16.31 -11.83
N ALA A 91 21.09 15.99 -10.56
CA ALA A 91 20.03 16.64 -9.79
C ALA A 91 20.31 18.15 -9.64
N ASP A 92 19.30 18.99 -9.83
CA ASP A 92 19.39 20.41 -9.49
C ASP A 92 18.73 20.73 -8.13
N TYR A 93 17.87 19.82 -7.65
CA TYR A 93 17.24 19.86 -6.33
C TYR A 93 17.21 18.45 -5.75
N ALA A 94 17.63 18.29 -4.49
CA ALA A 94 17.57 17.00 -3.83
C ALA A 94 17.12 17.13 -2.37
N VAL A 95 16.26 16.22 -1.95
CA VAL A 95 15.75 16.02 -0.61
C VAL A 95 15.98 14.57 -0.16
N CYS A 96 15.79 14.27 1.11
CA CYS A 96 15.90 12.92 1.64
C CYS A 96 14.82 12.66 2.68
N ASN A 97 14.65 11.39 3.03
CA ASN A 97 13.76 11.00 4.10
C ASN A 97 14.31 11.39 5.48
N ALA A 98 13.42 11.51 6.45
CA ALA A 98 13.75 11.95 7.78
C ALA A 98 13.15 11.03 8.85
N VAL A 99 13.78 11.05 10.04
CA VAL A 99 13.28 10.41 11.25
C VAL A 99 12.90 11.50 12.24
N PHE A 100 11.70 11.42 12.79
CA PHE A 100 11.20 12.33 13.80
C PHE A 100 11.01 11.62 15.14
N GLY A 101 11.24 12.32 16.24
CA GLY A 101 10.95 11.87 17.60
C GLY A 101 12.18 11.81 18.49
N PHE A 102 11.90 11.72 19.78
CA PHE A 102 12.90 11.52 20.84
C PHE A 102 13.25 10.02 20.95
N SER A 103 14.34 9.71 21.64
CA SER A 103 14.77 8.33 21.87
C SER A 103 13.61 7.43 22.36
N GLY A 104 13.30 6.37 21.60
CA GLY A 104 12.21 5.42 21.87
C GLY A 104 10.85 5.74 21.25
N GLN A 105 10.66 6.91 20.65
CA GLN A 105 9.41 7.31 19.98
C GLN A 105 9.67 7.84 18.56
N THR A 106 10.26 7.00 17.72
CA THR A 106 10.73 7.41 16.41
C THR A 106 9.73 7.06 15.31
N ALA A 107 9.37 8.04 14.47
CA ALA A 107 8.64 7.86 13.23
C ALA A 107 9.57 8.07 12.04
N LEU A 108 9.55 7.18 11.07
CA LEU A 108 10.16 7.41 9.77
C LEU A 108 9.15 8.13 8.87
N TYR A 109 9.55 9.27 8.31
CA TYR A 109 8.81 9.97 7.29
C TYR A 109 9.51 9.83 5.95
N GLN A 110 8.81 9.27 4.97
CA GLN A 110 9.25 9.20 3.58
C GLN A 110 8.39 10.16 2.75
N SER A 111 8.97 11.27 2.30
CA SER A 111 8.28 12.24 1.47
C SER A 111 8.28 11.81 0.00
N HIS A 112 7.16 12.05 -0.70
CA HIS A 112 7.08 11.90 -2.14
C HIS A 112 6.30 13.08 -2.74
N GLY A 113 6.99 13.94 -3.49
CA GLY A 113 6.35 15.06 -4.17
C GLY A 113 6.05 16.29 -3.31
N HIS A 114 6.37 16.29 -2.02
CA HIS A 114 6.23 17.46 -1.12
C HIS A 114 7.52 18.31 -1.11
N LEU A 115 7.93 18.78 -2.28
CA LEU A 115 9.19 19.50 -2.41
C LEU A 115 9.14 20.93 -1.84
N ALA A 116 7.97 21.56 -1.83
CA ALA A 116 7.83 22.98 -1.52
C ALA A 116 8.05 23.36 -0.06
N GLU A 117 7.99 22.40 0.87
CA GLU A 117 8.07 22.67 2.32
C GLU A 117 9.20 21.93 3.03
N ASN A 118 10.16 21.41 2.27
CA ASN A 118 11.33 20.78 2.88
C ASN A 118 12.15 21.81 3.65
N LYS A 119 12.50 21.47 4.89
CA LYS A 119 13.32 22.29 5.77
C LYS A 119 14.81 22.09 5.54
N PHE A 120 15.16 21.12 4.68
CA PHE A 120 16.52 20.70 4.38
C PHE A 120 16.58 20.20 2.95
N ALA A 121 17.25 20.92 2.07
CA ALA A 121 17.37 20.53 0.66
C ALA A 121 18.71 20.96 0.06
N LEU A 122 19.25 20.13 -0.83
CA LEU A 122 20.35 20.50 -1.68
C LEU A 122 19.82 21.23 -2.92
N VAL A 123 20.46 22.30 -3.28
CA VAL A 123 20.16 23.11 -4.47
C VAL A 123 21.43 23.27 -5.28
N SER A 124 21.39 22.98 -6.59
CA SER A 124 22.52 23.24 -7.47
C SER A 124 22.81 24.74 -7.56
N ARG A 125 24.06 25.09 -7.85
CA ARG A 125 24.45 26.50 -8.01
C ARG A 125 23.59 27.22 -9.04
N GLY A 126 23.26 26.57 -10.16
CA GLY A 126 22.42 27.15 -11.22
C GLY A 126 20.99 27.39 -10.78
N LEU A 127 20.40 26.47 -10.05
CA LEU A 127 19.06 26.63 -9.48
C LEU A 127 19.06 27.74 -8.41
N LEU A 128 20.06 27.76 -7.51
CA LEU A 128 20.16 28.79 -6.48
C LEU A 128 20.25 30.20 -7.09
N ALA A 129 20.99 30.37 -8.18
CA ALA A 129 21.06 31.65 -8.86
C ALA A 129 19.69 32.12 -9.39
N ARG A 130 18.88 31.19 -9.94
CA ARG A 130 17.49 31.47 -10.35
C ARG A 130 16.60 31.84 -9.14
N CYS A 131 16.73 31.11 -8.04
CA CYS A 131 15.97 31.37 -6.81
C CYS A 131 16.31 32.77 -6.26
N ARG A 132 17.58 33.12 -6.13
CA ARG A 132 18.01 34.42 -5.61
C ARG A 132 17.58 35.58 -6.49
N ALA A 133 17.52 35.39 -7.79
CA ALA A 133 17.00 36.39 -8.73
C ALA A 133 15.48 36.61 -8.62
N ALA A 134 14.73 35.60 -8.19
CA ALA A 134 13.29 35.65 -8.01
C ALA A 134 12.86 35.99 -6.57
N ALA A 135 13.74 35.82 -5.59
CA ALA A 135 13.46 36.06 -4.19
C ALA A 135 13.31 37.55 -3.85
N ARG A 136 12.42 37.85 -2.90
CA ARG A 136 12.29 39.18 -2.29
C ARG A 136 13.46 39.43 -1.32
N ASP A 137 13.81 38.38 -0.56
CA ASP A 137 14.98 38.34 0.29
C ASP A 137 15.90 37.20 -0.14
N PRO A 138 16.98 37.48 -0.90
CA PRO A 138 17.91 36.47 -1.42
C PRO A 138 18.77 35.79 -0.35
N GLU A 139 18.67 36.17 0.89
CA GLU A 139 19.27 35.49 2.06
C GLU A 139 18.23 34.74 2.91
N SER A 140 16.94 34.82 2.59
CA SER A 140 15.92 34.05 3.30
C SER A 140 15.95 32.57 2.90
N VAL A 141 16.44 31.70 3.78
CA VAL A 141 16.54 30.26 3.54
C VAL A 141 15.18 29.62 3.27
N THR A 142 14.12 30.05 3.96
CA THR A 142 12.76 29.55 3.75
C THR A 142 12.22 29.96 2.38
N GLU A 143 12.41 31.20 1.95
CA GLU A 143 11.99 31.65 0.63
C GLU A 143 12.80 30.94 -0.48
N LEU A 144 14.10 30.74 -0.26
CA LEU A 144 14.96 30.03 -1.22
C LEU A 144 14.56 28.56 -1.34
N LEU A 145 14.20 27.86 -0.25
CA LEU A 145 13.70 26.49 -0.27
C LEU A 145 12.39 26.40 -1.08
N THR A 146 11.46 27.29 -0.83
CA THR A 146 10.16 27.34 -1.55
C THR A 146 10.37 27.57 -3.04
N LEU A 147 11.19 28.56 -3.40
CA LEU A 147 11.49 28.87 -4.81
C LEU A 147 12.26 27.72 -5.48
N ALA A 148 13.19 27.07 -4.78
CA ALA A 148 13.95 25.94 -5.32
C ALA A 148 13.03 24.79 -5.70
N ALA A 149 12.07 24.44 -4.85
CA ALA A 149 11.09 23.42 -5.15
C ALA A 149 10.19 23.76 -6.34
N GLN A 150 9.84 25.03 -6.52
CA GLN A 150 9.03 25.51 -7.66
C GLN A 150 9.80 25.60 -8.97
N LEU A 151 11.08 25.96 -8.92
CA LEU A 151 11.91 26.25 -10.08
C LEU A 151 12.83 25.09 -10.50
N CYS A 152 12.87 23.99 -9.74
CA CYS A 152 13.70 22.83 -10.06
C CYS A 152 13.24 22.14 -11.36
N GLN A 153 14.21 21.57 -12.08
CA GLN A 153 13.99 20.85 -13.34
C GLN A 153 14.37 19.36 -13.22
N ALA A 154 15.24 19.03 -12.29
CA ALA A 154 15.73 17.67 -12.06
C ALA A 154 15.67 17.34 -10.55
N PRO A 155 14.47 17.26 -9.95
CA PRO A 155 14.32 16.94 -8.54
C PRO A 155 14.63 15.47 -8.25
N VAL A 156 15.31 15.21 -7.13
CA VAL A 156 15.61 13.85 -6.65
C VAL A 156 15.21 13.73 -5.18
N CYS A 157 14.49 12.66 -4.84
CA CYS A 157 14.27 12.24 -3.47
C CYS A 157 15.24 11.07 -3.15
N ILE A 158 16.18 11.32 -2.26
CA ILE A 158 17.12 10.30 -1.77
C ILE A 158 16.34 9.40 -0.80
N PRO A 159 16.20 8.09 -1.08
CA PRO A 159 15.31 7.21 -0.32
C PRO A 159 15.82 6.87 1.09
N GLN A 160 17.07 7.23 1.41
CA GLN A 160 17.64 7.01 2.74
C GLN A 160 17.14 8.03 3.75
N ALA A 161 16.94 7.57 4.98
CA ALA A 161 16.63 8.44 6.13
C ALA A 161 17.94 9.07 6.66
N LEU A 162 18.31 10.20 6.10
CA LEU A 162 19.59 10.86 6.38
C LEU A 162 19.50 11.93 7.46
N LEU A 163 18.30 12.36 7.82
CA LEU A 163 18.01 13.42 8.78
C LEU A 163 17.33 12.88 10.03
N HIS A 164 17.58 13.51 11.18
CA HIS A 164 16.90 13.22 12.43
C HIS A 164 16.51 14.53 13.14
N TYR A 165 15.20 14.71 13.33
CA TYR A 165 14.62 15.81 14.09
C TYR A 165 14.28 15.31 15.50
N GLU A 166 14.85 15.95 16.53
CA GLU A 166 14.57 15.63 17.95
C GLU A 166 13.26 16.27 18.41
N ARG A 167 12.21 16.09 17.64
CA ARG A 167 10.84 16.50 17.92
C ARG A 167 9.85 15.55 17.25
N ASP A 168 8.59 15.58 17.64
CA ASP A 168 7.56 14.86 16.92
C ASP A 168 7.30 15.49 15.54
N ILE A 169 6.85 14.67 14.59
CA ILE A 169 6.39 15.14 13.28
C ILE A 169 5.12 15.98 13.45
N CYS A 170 5.04 17.09 12.76
CA CYS A 170 3.88 17.99 12.76
C CYS A 170 3.25 18.10 11.37
N ALA A 171 2.13 18.79 11.27
CA ALA A 171 1.39 18.91 10.00
C ALA A 171 2.20 19.61 8.91
N GLU A 172 3.04 20.57 9.29
CA GLU A 172 3.91 21.32 8.38
C GLU A 172 5.08 20.48 7.83
N ASP A 173 5.38 19.33 8.43
CA ASP A 173 6.33 18.36 7.86
C ASP A 173 5.65 17.46 6.84
N ALA A 174 4.38 17.13 7.06
CA ALA A 174 3.63 16.14 6.32
C ALA A 174 2.81 16.72 5.15
N TYR A 175 2.39 17.97 5.24
CA TYR A 175 1.52 18.63 4.27
C TYR A 175 2.04 19.99 3.85
N SER A 176 1.76 20.38 2.60
CA SER A 176 2.00 21.76 2.17
C SER A 176 0.97 22.76 2.76
N ALA A 177 1.31 24.04 2.78
CA ALA A 177 0.43 25.07 3.33
C ALA A 177 -0.84 25.28 2.51
N SER A 178 -0.84 24.95 1.22
CA SER A 178 -1.88 25.33 0.26
C SER A 178 -2.66 24.17 -0.37
N GLY A 179 -2.27 22.92 -0.11
CA GLY A 179 -2.88 21.72 -0.68
C GLY A 179 -4.11 21.24 0.11
N LYS A 180 -5.01 20.50 -0.55
CA LYS A 180 -5.99 19.66 0.16
C LYS A 180 -5.27 18.46 0.76
N ARG A 181 -5.62 18.07 1.98
CA ARG A 181 -4.88 17.10 2.79
C ARG A 181 -5.71 15.85 3.03
N ALA A 182 -5.23 14.69 2.59
CA ALA A 182 -5.83 13.39 2.90
C ALA A 182 -4.91 12.57 3.80
N PHE A 183 -5.43 12.09 4.93
CA PHE A 183 -4.74 11.21 5.84
C PHE A 183 -5.29 9.80 5.73
N VAL A 184 -4.45 8.84 5.38
CA VAL A 184 -4.83 7.44 5.14
C VAL A 184 -4.19 6.57 6.20
N MET A 185 -5.00 5.81 6.92
CA MET A 185 -4.53 4.95 8.01
C MET A 185 -4.61 3.49 7.63
N SER A 186 -3.51 2.78 7.81
CA SER A 186 -3.40 1.35 7.61
C SER A 186 -2.82 0.68 8.84
N HIS A 187 -3.53 -0.32 9.38
CA HIS A 187 -3.10 -1.07 10.56
C HIS A 187 -1.83 -1.91 10.32
N VAL A 188 -1.46 -2.10 9.06
CA VAL A 188 -0.28 -2.86 8.60
C VAL A 188 0.11 -2.38 7.21
N LEU A 189 1.40 -2.48 6.86
CA LEU A 189 1.92 -2.16 5.52
C LEU A 189 2.57 -3.40 4.88
N ASP A 190 1.90 -4.55 4.99
CA ASP A 190 2.35 -5.81 4.39
C ASP A 190 1.77 -6.02 2.98
N MET A 191 2.06 -7.18 2.38
CA MET A 191 1.59 -7.58 1.05
C MET A 191 0.26 -8.36 1.09
N THR A 192 -0.55 -8.20 2.15
CA THR A 192 -1.90 -8.79 2.23
C THR A 192 -2.96 -7.97 1.49
N GLY A 193 -4.17 -8.50 1.38
CA GLY A 193 -5.22 -7.90 0.53
C GLY A 193 -5.56 -6.46 0.88
N ALA A 194 -5.84 -6.15 2.15
CA ALA A 194 -6.33 -4.83 2.56
C ALA A 194 -5.32 -3.69 2.32
N PRO A 195 -4.02 -3.79 2.67
CA PRO A 195 -3.05 -2.77 2.31
C PRO A 195 -2.85 -2.63 0.79
N ILE A 196 -2.80 -3.74 0.05
CA ILE A 196 -2.60 -3.70 -1.40
C ILE A 196 -3.75 -2.98 -2.11
N VAL A 197 -5.00 -3.24 -1.72
CA VAL A 197 -6.13 -2.52 -2.33
C VAL A 197 -6.18 -1.06 -1.90
N LEU A 198 -5.71 -0.74 -0.68
CA LEU A 198 -5.62 0.63 -0.19
C LEU A 198 -4.65 1.49 -1.04
N VAL A 199 -3.57 0.91 -1.59
CA VAL A 199 -2.68 1.61 -2.52
C VAL A 199 -3.46 2.22 -3.68
N SER A 200 -4.50 1.54 -4.18
CA SER A 200 -5.31 2.04 -5.31
C SER A 200 -6.11 3.32 -4.99
N ALA A 201 -6.34 3.63 -3.71
CA ALA A 201 -7.02 4.87 -3.31
C ALA A 201 -6.11 6.11 -3.47
N VAL A 202 -4.79 5.95 -3.36
CA VAL A 202 -3.85 7.07 -3.43
C VAL A 202 -3.94 7.84 -4.75
N PRO A 203 -3.84 7.22 -5.95
CA PRO A 203 -3.95 7.95 -7.21
C PRO A 203 -5.32 8.64 -7.38
N VAL A 204 -6.40 8.04 -6.86
CA VAL A 204 -7.75 8.64 -6.91
C VAL A 204 -7.79 9.91 -6.08
N LEU A 205 -7.35 9.87 -4.82
CA LEU A 205 -7.31 11.03 -3.94
C LEU A 205 -6.41 12.13 -4.53
N ARG A 206 -5.26 11.76 -5.09
CA ARG A 206 -4.37 12.71 -5.78
C ARG A 206 -5.02 13.37 -6.99
N SER A 207 -5.77 12.63 -7.79
CA SER A 207 -6.52 13.20 -8.93
C SER A 207 -7.59 14.20 -8.50
N MET A 208 -8.08 14.10 -7.25
CA MET A 208 -9.00 15.07 -6.63
C MET A 208 -8.27 16.28 -6.02
N GLY A 209 -6.95 16.36 -6.14
CA GLY A 209 -6.12 17.46 -5.63
C GLY A 209 -5.65 17.29 -4.19
N TYR A 210 -5.79 16.09 -3.60
CA TYR A 210 -5.29 15.83 -2.25
C TYR A 210 -3.79 15.50 -2.25
N GLU A 211 -3.07 16.06 -1.28
CA GLU A 211 -1.80 15.55 -0.80
C GLU A 211 -2.10 14.38 0.14
N VAL A 212 -1.56 13.20 -0.17
CA VAL A 212 -1.90 11.98 0.55
C VAL A 212 -0.74 11.59 1.47
N VAL A 213 -1.04 11.48 2.76
CA VAL A 213 -0.14 10.94 3.78
C VAL A 213 -0.69 9.63 4.28
N VAL A 214 0.10 8.56 4.18
CA VAL A 214 -0.24 7.22 4.68
C VAL A 214 0.47 6.99 6.00
N LEU A 215 -0.25 6.50 7.00
CA LEU A 215 0.28 6.08 8.28
C LEU A 215 0.15 4.57 8.45
N GLY A 216 1.25 3.92 8.84
CA GLY A 216 1.28 2.50 9.22
C GLY A 216 2.27 2.21 10.33
N PRO A 217 2.26 0.96 10.92
CA PRO A 217 3.11 0.64 12.06
C PRO A 217 4.58 0.49 11.70
N ASP A 218 4.88 -0.15 10.60
CA ASP A 218 6.22 -0.46 10.09
C ASP A 218 6.15 -0.80 8.60
N ASP A 219 7.30 -0.95 7.93
CA ASP A 219 7.35 -1.47 6.56
C ASP A 219 7.43 -3.00 6.59
N SER A 220 6.31 -3.64 6.26
CA SER A 220 6.20 -5.08 6.10
C SER A 220 6.14 -5.50 4.62
N GLY A 221 6.44 -4.57 3.68
CA GLY A 221 6.63 -4.85 2.24
C GLY A 221 5.80 -4.04 1.26
N SER A 222 4.73 -3.33 1.67
CA SER A 222 3.91 -2.51 0.77
C SER A 222 4.23 -1.01 0.79
N LEU A 223 5.12 -0.57 1.67
CA LEU A 223 5.44 0.85 1.83
C LEU A 223 5.83 1.50 0.49
N GLN A 224 6.73 0.85 -0.27
CA GLN A 224 7.21 1.40 -1.54
C GLN A 224 6.07 1.56 -2.56
N LEU A 225 5.06 0.70 -2.54
CA LEU A 225 3.89 0.83 -3.42
C LEU A 225 3.09 2.10 -3.14
N PHE A 226 2.95 2.50 -1.88
CA PHE A 226 2.32 3.78 -1.52
C PHE A 226 3.15 4.98 -1.98
N VAL A 227 4.47 4.92 -1.81
CA VAL A 227 5.39 5.96 -2.29
C VAL A 227 5.32 6.08 -3.81
N ASP A 228 5.37 4.96 -4.54
CA ASP A 228 5.27 4.93 -6.01
C ASP A 228 3.91 5.44 -6.51
N ALA A 229 2.84 5.21 -5.74
CA ALA A 229 1.51 5.77 -6.01
C ALA A 229 1.43 7.30 -5.74
N GLY A 230 2.46 7.86 -5.11
CA GLY A 230 2.61 9.30 -4.86
C GLY A 230 2.13 9.76 -3.48
N ALA A 231 2.08 8.88 -2.49
CA ALA A 231 1.85 9.25 -1.11
C ALA A 231 3.16 9.53 -0.36
N ALA A 232 3.11 10.41 0.62
CA ALA A 232 4.08 10.43 1.70
C ALA A 232 3.71 9.33 2.71
N VAL A 233 4.68 8.66 3.32
CA VAL A 233 4.43 7.55 4.24
C VAL A 233 5.11 7.80 5.59
N ILE A 234 4.34 7.68 6.66
CA ILE A 234 4.85 7.72 8.04
C ILE A 234 4.75 6.31 8.62
N THR A 235 5.86 5.80 9.13
CA THR A 235 5.86 4.51 9.84
C THR A 235 6.19 4.71 11.30
N ARG A 236 5.37 4.14 12.20
CA ARG A 236 5.62 4.16 13.65
C ARG A 236 4.96 2.96 14.32
N ALA A 237 5.74 2.17 15.05
CA ALA A 237 5.19 1.10 15.87
C ALA A 237 4.11 1.62 16.85
N GLY A 238 2.97 0.93 16.91
CA GLY A 238 1.85 1.35 17.75
C GLY A 238 1.09 2.60 17.26
N CYS A 239 1.17 2.93 15.97
CA CYS A 239 0.50 4.10 15.38
C CYS A 239 -1.02 4.13 15.62
N THR A 240 -1.69 2.98 15.66
CA THR A 240 -3.13 2.86 15.95
C THR A 240 -3.51 3.26 17.38
N SER A 241 -2.54 3.57 18.25
CA SER A 241 -2.73 4.04 19.62
C SER A 241 -1.97 5.33 19.95
N SER A 242 -1.37 5.99 18.97
CA SER A 242 -0.55 7.20 19.16
C SER A 242 -1.37 8.47 18.99
N ASN A 243 -1.62 9.19 20.10
CA ASN A 243 -2.35 10.47 20.05
C ASN A 243 -1.63 11.54 19.22
N THR A 244 -0.30 11.54 19.20
CA THR A 244 0.49 12.51 18.42
C THR A 244 0.23 12.38 16.92
N LEU A 245 0.20 11.13 16.43
CA LEU A 245 -0.05 10.88 15.00
C LEU A 245 -1.51 11.11 14.61
N TRP A 246 -2.47 10.92 15.55
CA TRP A 246 -3.86 11.29 15.31
C TRP A 246 -4.04 12.81 15.18
N GLY A 247 -3.16 13.61 15.78
CA GLY A 247 -3.10 15.06 15.57
C GLY A 247 -2.88 15.45 14.11
N LEU A 248 -2.14 14.65 13.35
CA LEU A 248 -1.99 14.86 11.90
C LEU A 248 -3.30 14.61 11.14
N ALA A 249 -4.10 13.63 11.58
CA ALA A 249 -5.42 13.39 11.01
C ALA A 249 -6.38 14.58 11.23
N LEU A 250 -6.28 15.25 12.39
CA LEU A 250 -7.09 16.45 12.69
C LEU A 250 -6.70 17.68 11.85
N CYS A 251 -5.51 17.67 11.25
CA CYS A 251 -5.05 18.71 10.34
C CYS A 251 -5.35 18.39 8.86
N ALA A 252 -5.96 17.24 8.58
CA ALA A 252 -6.37 16.84 7.24
C ALA A 252 -7.78 17.38 6.90
N ASP A 253 -8.06 17.51 5.60
CA ASP A 253 -9.39 17.84 5.08
C ASP A 253 -10.25 16.58 4.90
N PHE A 254 -9.60 15.39 4.92
CA PHE A 254 -10.25 14.09 4.76
C PHE A 254 -9.40 12.98 5.37
N VAL A 255 -10.05 12.02 6.03
CA VAL A 255 -9.41 10.82 6.59
C VAL A 255 -10.02 9.56 5.98
N LEU A 256 -9.17 8.63 5.51
CA LEU A 256 -9.54 7.28 5.14
C LEU A 256 -8.91 6.29 6.14
N ALA A 257 -9.75 5.63 6.93
CA ALA A 257 -9.32 4.62 7.89
C ALA A 257 -9.62 3.22 7.34
N ASN A 258 -8.59 2.36 7.25
CA ASN A 258 -8.67 1.07 6.60
C ASN A 258 -8.80 -0.07 7.62
N THR A 259 -9.83 -0.91 7.47
CA THR A 259 -10.18 -2.05 8.32
C THR A 259 -10.82 -1.71 9.67
N VAL A 260 -11.41 -2.73 10.30
CA VAL A 260 -12.02 -2.59 11.65
C VAL A 260 -10.98 -2.34 12.75
N VAL A 261 -9.70 -2.65 12.49
CA VAL A 261 -8.61 -2.46 13.46
C VAL A 261 -8.44 -0.98 13.84
N GLU A 262 -8.82 -0.07 12.94
CA GLU A 262 -8.79 1.38 13.20
C GLU A 262 -9.94 1.89 14.10
N ALA A 263 -10.72 1.02 14.71
CA ALA A 263 -11.86 1.39 15.56
C ALA A 263 -11.49 2.37 16.69
N ARG A 264 -10.26 2.31 17.24
CA ARG A 264 -9.77 3.28 18.24
C ARG A 264 -9.61 4.67 17.66
N VAL A 265 -9.07 4.75 16.44
CA VAL A 265 -8.89 6.01 15.72
C VAL A 265 -10.23 6.62 15.38
N ILE A 266 -11.18 5.79 14.90
CA ILE A 266 -12.57 6.23 14.65
C ILE A 266 -13.19 6.84 15.90
N ARG A 267 -12.99 6.25 17.08
CA ARG A 267 -13.47 6.83 18.35
C ARG A 267 -12.79 8.15 18.70
N ALA A 268 -11.49 8.28 18.42
CA ALA A 268 -10.74 9.50 18.71
C ALA A 268 -11.11 10.65 17.76
N LEU A 269 -11.50 10.32 16.51
CA LEU A 269 -11.92 11.28 15.50
C LEU A 269 -13.45 11.51 15.50
N SER A 270 -14.22 10.81 16.34
CA SER A 270 -15.65 11.06 16.48
C SER A 270 -15.87 12.50 16.96
N ASP A 271 -16.84 13.18 16.34
CA ASP A 271 -17.18 14.59 16.60
C ASP A 271 -16.04 15.60 16.28
N ALA A 272 -14.97 15.15 15.64
CA ALA A 272 -13.95 16.03 15.10
C ALA A 272 -14.45 16.74 13.82
N PRO A 273 -13.91 17.91 13.45
CA PRO A 273 -14.36 18.63 12.26
C PRO A 273 -13.94 17.96 10.94
N VAL A 274 -13.09 16.91 10.99
CA VAL A 274 -12.59 16.24 9.80
C VAL A 274 -13.53 15.12 9.36
N PRO A 275 -13.94 15.08 8.06
CA PRO A 275 -14.69 13.95 7.49
C PRO A 275 -13.87 12.66 7.46
N VAL A 276 -14.48 11.55 7.88
CA VAL A 276 -13.83 10.24 7.98
C VAL A 276 -14.59 9.19 7.18
N LEU A 277 -13.92 8.56 6.21
CA LEU A 277 -14.37 7.35 5.55
C LEU A 277 -13.75 6.14 6.24
N TRP A 278 -14.58 5.29 6.86
CA TRP A 278 -14.13 4.04 7.46
C TRP A 278 -14.40 2.88 6.52
N TRP A 279 -13.33 2.32 5.93
CA TRP A 279 -13.42 1.29 4.89
C TRP A 279 -13.13 -0.10 5.45
N LEU A 280 -14.16 -0.96 5.46
CA LEU A 280 -14.15 -2.28 6.09
C LEU A 280 -13.77 -3.37 5.08
N HIS A 281 -12.72 -4.13 5.43
CA HIS A 281 -12.17 -5.25 4.66
C HIS A 281 -12.18 -6.56 5.45
N ASP A 282 -12.84 -6.59 6.61
CA ASP A 282 -12.64 -7.63 7.60
C ASP A 282 -13.66 -8.74 7.47
N ALA A 283 -13.19 -9.96 7.72
CA ALA A 283 -14.00 -11.17 7.82
C ALA A 283 -14.63 -11.29 9.22
N PHE A 284 -15.65 -12.14 9.39
CA PHE A 284 -16.34 -12.37 10.65
C PHE A 284 -15.38 -12.74 11.80
N ALA A 285 -14.34 -13.56 11.48
CA ALA A 285 -13.38 -14.03 12.48
C ALA A 285 -12.61 -12.89 13.18
N GLY A 286 -12.47 -11.71 12.57
CA GLY A 286 -11.79 -10.56 13.16
C GLY A 286 -12.60 -9.83 14.24
N TYR A 287 -13.91 -9.80 14.11
CA TYR A 287 -14.78 -8.95 14.92
C TYR A 287 -14.87 -9.31 16.42
N PRO A 288 -14.89 -10.59 16.86
CA PRO A 288 -14.96 -10.91 18.29
C PRO A 288 -13.83 -10.28 19.11
N HIS A 289 -12.64 -10.14 18.52
CA HIS A 289 -11.46 -9.59 19.20
C HIS A 289 -11.50 -8.07 19.34
N ILE A 290 -12.15 -7.36 18.40
CA ILE A 290 -12.15 -5.90 18.32
C ILE A 290 -13.51 -5.27 18.71
N ALA A 291 -14.58 -6.04 18.84
CA ALA A 291 -15.95 -5.56 19.06
C ALA A 291 -16.09 -4.57 20.23
N HIS A 292 -15.28 -4.73 21.28
CA HIS A 292 -15.27 -3.83 22.46
C HIS A 292 -14.70 -2.44 22.14
N GLN A 293 -13.93 -2.29 21.06
CA GLN A 293 -13.34 -1.03 20.61
C GLN A 293 -14.23 -0.28 19.60
N ILE A 294 -15.14 -1.00 18.92
CA ILE A 294 -16.05 -0.42 17.94
C ILE A 294 -17.05 0.49 18.66
N PRO A 295 -17.21 1.76 18.27
CA PRO A 295 -18.18 2.67 18.88
C PRO A 295 -19.60 2.09 18.85
N LYS A 296 -20.46 2.47 19.81
CA LYS A 296 -21.87 2.05 19.84
C LYS A 296 -22.71 2.84 18.82
N HIS A 297 -22.30 4.07 18.55
CA HIS A 297 -22.93 4.98 17.59
C HIS A 297 -21.83 5.59 16.71
N ILE A 298 -22.16 5.84 15.46
CA ILE A 298 -21.27 6.53 14.54
C ILE A 298 -21.54 8.01 14.61
N ALA A 299 -20.49 8.81 14.75
CA ALA A 299 -20.57 10.25 14.74
C ALA A 299 -20.90 10.78 13.33
N PRO A 300 -21.56 11.96 13.20
CA PRO A 300 -22.00 12.48 11.91
C PRO A 300 -20.86 12.66 10.88
N ASN A 301 -19.64 12.95 11.35
CA ASN A 301 -18.45 13.10 10.50
C ASN A 301 -17.86 11.79 9.99
N VAL A 302 -18.40 10.62 10.40
CA VAL A 302 -17.88 9.30 10.02
C VAL A 302 -18.90 8.58 9.16
N GLN A 303 -18.49 8.11 7.98
CA GLN A 303 -19.29 7.22 7.14
C GLN A 303 -18.59 5.88 6.94
N LEU A 304 -19.37 4.78 6.97
CA LEU A 304 -18.87 3.43 6.82
C LEU A 304 -19.06 2.94 5.39
N TYR A 305 -18.00 2.35 4.87
CA TYR A 305 -18.00 1.66 3.60
C TYR A 305 -17.43 0.26 3.76
N SER A 306 -17.83 -0.66 2.90
CA SER A 306 -17.31 -2.02 2.88
C SER A 306 -16.98 -2.50 1.48
N VAL A 307 -16.02 -3.41 1.37
CA VAL A 307 -15.65 -4.03 0.08
C VAL A 307 -16.75 -4.91 -0.51
N GLY A 308 -17.83 -5.17 0.23
CA GLY A 308 -18.96 -5.96 -0.24
C GLY A 308 -19.91 -6.37 0.88
N LYS A 309 -20.99 -7.05 0.51
CA LYS A 309 -22.06 -7.46 1.43
C LYS A 309 -21.57 -8.34 2.57
N HIS A 310 -20.58 -9.20 2.33
CA HIS A 310 -20.02 -10.10 3.34
C HIS A 310 -19.28 -9.32 4.45
N ALA A 311 -18.43 -8.35 4.07
CA ALA A 311 -17.76 -7.48 5.04
C ALA A 311 -18.75 -6.59 5.82
N ALA A 312 -19.81 -6.10 5.15
CA ALA A 312 -20.88 -5.38 5.83
C ALA A 312 -21.62 -6.28 6.84
N ALA A 313 -21.95 -7.51 6.46
CA ALA A 313 -22.59 -8.48 7.36
C ALA A 313 -21.73 -8.83 8.58
N ALA A 314 -20.41 -8.89 8.40
CA ALA A 314 -19.47 -9.09 9.50
C ALA A 314 -19.54 -7.95 10.53
N MET A 315 -19.57 -6.69 10.10
CA MET A 315 -19.80 -5.54 11.00
C MET A 315 -21.20 -5.58 11.62
N HIS A 316 -22.24 -5.91 10.85
CA HIS A 316 -23.62 -6.02 11.34
C HIS A 316 -23.79 -7.10 12.39
N SER A 317 -22.95 -8.13 12.43
CA SER A 317 -22.98 -9.17 13.48
C SER A 317 -22.72 -8.59 14.89
N VAL A 318 -22.01 -7.46 14.98
CA VAL A 318 -21.69 -6.77 16.24
C VAL A 318 -22.35 -5.40 16.37
N ARG A 319 -22.73 -4.77 15.26
CA ARG A 319 -23.38 -3.45 15.21
C ARG A 319 -24.45 -3.42 14.10
N PRO A 320 -25.59 -4.08 14.31
CA PRO A 320 -26.62 -4.23 13.28
C PRO A 320 -27.28 -2.90 12.84
N GLN A 321 -27.13 -1.84 13.64
CA GLN A 321 -27.71 -0.53 13.39
C GLN A 321 -26.88 0.37 12.46
N PHE A 322 -25.66 -0.03 12.07
CA PHE A 322 -24.81 0.83 11.24
C PHE A 322 -25.27 0.83 9.79
N ASP A 323 -25.32 2.02 9.19
CA ASP A 323 -25.45 2.16 7.74
C ASP A 323 -24.09 1.96 7.09
N ILE A 324 -23.99 0.98 6.18
CA ILE A 324 -22.73 0.59 5.53
C ILE A 324 -22.94 0.55 4.04
N ARG A 325 -22.24 1.41 3.32
CA ARG A 325 -22.33 1.54 1.86
C ARG A 325 -21.28 0.68 1.15
N PRO A 326 -21.51 0.25 -0.09
CA PRO A 326 -20.53 -0.49 -0.84
C PRO A 326 -19.42 0.44 -1.36
N LEU A 327 -18.17 0.00 -1.22
CA LEU A 327 -16.98 0.57 -1.87
C LEU A 327 -16.08 -0.61 -2.24
N ILE A 328 -16.31 -1.18 -3.41
CA ILE A 328 -15.52 -2.29 -3.93
C ILE A 328 -14.20 -1.75 -4.46
N TYR A 329 -13.09 -2.41 -4.16
CA TYR A 329 -11.77 -1.99 -4.61
C TYR A 329 -11.57 -2.17 -6.12
N GLY A 330 -10.65 -1.38 -6.70
CA GLY A 330 -10.26 -1.50 -8.11
C GLY A 330 -8.91 -2.20 -8.26
N LEU A 331 -8.82 -3.06 -9.28
CA LEU A 331 -7.56 -3.66 -9.72
C LEU A 331 -7.19 -3.17 -11.12
N PRO A 332 -5.87 -3.10 -11.45
CA PRO A 332 -5.42 -2.86 -12.81
C PRO A 332 -5.92 -3.94 -13.77
N ASP A 333 -6.11 -3.59 -15.03
CA ASP A 333 -6.38 -4.58 -16.07
C ASP A 333 -5.09 -5.30 -16.47
N TYR A 334 -4.71 -6.29 -15.68
CA TYR A 334 -3.49 -7.09 -15.92
C TYR A 334 -3.52 -7.86 -17.25
N ALA A 335 -4.69 -8.11 -17.82
CA ALA A 335 -4.81 -8.78 -19.12
C ALA A 335 -4.44 -7.87 -20.30
N ALA A 336 -4.48 -6.55 -20.09
CA ALA A 336 -4.02 -5.54 -21.06
C ALA A 336 -2.53 -5.21 -20.92
N GLU A 337 -1.87 -5.71 -19.87
CA GLU A 337 -0.44 -5.49 -19.65
C GLU A 337 0.40 -6.51 -20.43
N ASP A 338 1.58 -6.08 -20.88
CA ASP A 338 2.60 -7.00 -21.38
C ASP A 338 3.38 -7.59 -20.20
N PHE A 339 3.45 -8.92 -20.10
CA PHE A 339 4.18 -9.61 -19.04
C PHE A 339 4.87 -10.88 -19.56
N PRO A 340 6.00 -11.28 -18.95
CA PRO A 340 6.74 -12.47 -19.37
C PRO A 340 5.88 -13.73 -19.32
N ARG A 341 5.82 -14.48 -20.42
CA ARG A 341 5.12 -15.78 -20.46
C ARG A 341 6.04 -16.85 -19.86
N CYS A 342 5.49 -17.69 -19.00
CA CYS A 342 6.20 -18.81 -18.41
C CYS A 342 5.37 -20.08 -18.42
N ASP A 343 6.05 -21.20 -18.52
CA ASP A 343 5.49 -22.53 -18.28
C ASP A 343 5.44 -22.73 -16.75
N LEU A 344 4.25 -23.03 -16.24
CA LEU A 344 4.02 -23.31 -14.83
C LEU A 344 4.28 -24.78 -14.47
N GLY A 345 4.66 -25.61 -15.45
CA GLY A 345 5.01 -27.03 -15.24
C GLY A 345 3.81 -27.94 -15.02
N TYR A 346 2.60 -27.51 -15.38
CA TYR A 346 1.37 -28.31 -15.30
C TYR A 346 0.93 -28.79 -16.67
N PRO A 347 0.21 -29.96 -16.77
CA PRO A 347 -0.33 -30.44 -18.03
C PRO A 347 -1.26 -29.41 -18.68
N ALA A 348 -0.87 -28.87 -19.84
CA ALA A 348 -1.63 -27.83 -20.55
C ALA A 348 -2.79 -28.40 -21.39
N ASP A 349 -2.86 -29.71 -21.52
CA ASP A 349 -3.89 -30.44 -22.29
C ASP A 349 -5.17 -30.71 -21.48
N LYS A 350 -5.17 -30.39 -20.18
CA LYS A 350 -6.30 -30.61 -19.28
C LYS A 350 -6.84 -29.29 -18.72
N PRO A 351 -8.15 -29.20 -18.48
CA PRO A 351 -8.71 -28.07 -17.73
C PRO A 351 -8.03 -27.88 -16.38
N LEU A 352 -7.57 -26.66 -16.08
CA LEU A 352 -6.88 -26.31 -14.85
C LEU A 352 -7.83 -25.60 -13.89
N PHE A 353 -8.01 -26.17 -12.70
CA PHE A 353 -8.77 -25.60 -11.58
C PHE A 353 -7.79 -25.17 -10.49
N ALA A 354 -7.81 -23.89 -10.10
CA ALA A 354 -6.82 -23.36 -9.18
C ALA A 354 -7.46 -22.62 -8.00
N THR A 355 -6.82 -22.76 -6.84
CA THR A 355 -7.08 -21.93 -5.65
C THR A 355 -5.78 -21.22 -5.21
N VAL A 356 -5.89 -19.95 -4.82
CA VAL A 356 -4.74 -19.11 -4.42
C VAL A 356 -5.01 -18.43 -3.09
N GLY A 357 -4.12 -18.60 -2.13
CA GLY A 357 -4.19 -17.95 -0.81
C GLY A 357 -3.46 -18.73 0.27
N SER A 358 -3.27 -18.11 1.43
CA SER A 358 -2.70 -18.80 2.61
C SER A 358 -3.54 -20.04 2.96
N PHE A 359 -2.86 -21.11 3.36
CA PHE A 359 -3.56 -22.33 3.78
C PHE A 359 -3.94 -22.19 5.24
N GLU A 360 -5.21 -21.87 5.43
CA GLU A 360 -5.82 -21.65 6.73
C GLU A 360 -7.29 -22.10 6.72
N ARG A 361 -7.82 -22.52 7.87
CA ARG A 361 -9.18 -23.06 7.98
C ARG A 361 -10.24 -22.16 7.35
N ARG A 362 -10.09 -20.85 7.47
CA ARG A 362 -10.98 -19.85 6.88
C ARG A 362 -11.06 -19.93 5.35
N LYS A 363 -9.95 -20.31 4.70
CA LYS A 363 -9.85 -20.41 3.22
C LYS A 363 -10.35 -21.72 2.64
N GLY A 364 -10.65 -22.74 3.47
CA GLY A 364 -11.39 -23.94 3.07
C GLY A 364 -10.68 -24.87 2.09
N GLN A 365 -9.34 -24.93 2.07
CA GLN A 365 -8.64 -25.86 1.18
C GLN A 365 -9.02 -27.31 1.42
N ASP A 366 -9.38 -27.68 2.65
CA ASP A 366 -9.89 -29.00 3.01
C ASP A 366 -11.23 -29.34 2.32
N ILE A 367 -12.12 -28.34 2.14
CA ILE A 367 -13.39 -28.52 1.40
C ILE A 367 -13.08 -28.85 -0.06
N PHE A 368 -12.17 -28.10 -0.69
CA PHE A 368 -11.79 -28.35 -2.07
C PHE A 368 -11.10 -29.73 -2.21
N CYS A 369 -10.23 -30.12 -1.26
CA CYS A 369 -9.65 -31.46 -1.23
C CYS A 369 -10.72 -32.56 -1.13
N LYS A 370 -11.73 -32.40 -0.25
CA LYS A 370 -12.84 -33.34 -0.12
C LYS A 370 -13.65 -33.44 -1.42
N ALA A 371 -13.97 -32.30 -2.05
CA ALA A 371 -14.70 -32.27 -3.31
C ALA A 371 -13.95 -33.00 -4.44
N ILE A 372 -12.62 -32.82 -4.55
CA ILE A 372 -11.80 -33.55 -5.53
C ILE A 372 -11.84 -35.06 -5.28
N ARG A 373 -11.83 -35.53 -4.03
CA ARG A 373 -11.94 -36.96 -3.69
C ARG A 373 -13.30 -37.56 -4.03
N LEU A 374 -14.38 -36.77 -3.98
CA LEU A 374 -15.72 -37.19 -4.32
C LEU A 374 -15.96 -37.32 -5.85
N LEU A 375 -15.10 -36.74 -6.68
CA LEU A 375 -15.18 -36.89 -8.12
C LEU A 375 -14.97 -38.34 -8.54
N PRO A 376 -15.77 -38.89 -9.51
CA PRO A 376 -15.45 -40.15 -10.16
C PRO A 376 -14.04 -40.14 -10.76
N ASP A 377 -13.28 -41.22 -10.64
CA ASP A 377 -11.90 -41.31 -11.14
C ASP A 377 -11.76 -40.88 -12.60
N ALA A 378 -12.68 -41.37 -13.47
CA ALA A 378 -12.70 -41.04 -14.88
C ALA A 378 -12.96 -39.54 -15.18
N VAL A 379 -13.55 -38.81 -14.25
CA VAL A 379 -13.74 -37.35 -14.33
C VAL A 379 -12.53 -36.63 -13.76
N ARG A 380 -12.08 -37.00 -12.56
CA ARG A 380 -10.93 -36.40 -11.91
C ARG A 380 -9.67 -36.43 -12.77
N GLU A 381 -9.42 -37.54 -13.45
CA GLU A 381 -8.28 -37.73 -14.35
C GLU A 381 -8.27 -36.80 -15.58
N LYS A 382 -9.41 -36.21 -15.94
CA LYS A 382 -9.53 -35.25 -17.04
C LYS A 382 -9.14 -33.83 -16.68
N ALA A 383 -8.86 -33.54 -15.41
CA ALA A 383 -8.56 -32.18 -14.93
C ALA A 383 -7.23 -32.12 -14.18
N THR A 384 -6.70 -30.92 -14.08
CA THR A 384 -5.57 -30.57 -13.23
C THR A 384 -6.06 -29.66 -12.10
N PHE A 385 -5.61 -29.92 -10.87
CA PHE A 385 -5.96 -29.15 -9.69
C PHE A 385 -4.70 -28.54 -9.07
N LEU A 386 -4.69 -27.23 -8.86
CA LEU A 386 -3.55 -26.51 -8.33
C LEU A 386 -3.90 -25.75 -7.07
N PHE A 387 -3.08 -25.97 -6.03
CA PHE A 387 -3.14 -25.26 -4.78
C PHE A 387 -1.92 -24.33 -4.66
N VAL A 388 -2.14 -23.02 -4.54
CA VAL A 388 -1.05 -22.02 -4.42
C VAL A 388 -1.16 -21.31 -3.08
N GLY A 389 -0.14 -21.40 -2.24
CA GLY A 389 -0.11 -20.64 -0.99
C GLY A 389 0.87 -21.14 0.06
N LYS A 390 1.10 -20.32 1.07
CA LYS A 390 1.90 -20.68 2.24
C LYS A 390 1.01 -21.35 3.30
N ALA A 391 1.56 -22.32 4.01
CA ALA A 391 0.93 -22.89 5.19
C ALA A 391 0.90 -21.85 6.33
N ALA A 392 -0.30 -21.46 6.74
CA ALA A 392 -0.55 -20.76 7.98
C ALA A 392 -1.17 -21.71 9.02
N ASP A 393 -1.80 -22.80 8.55
CA ASP A 393 -2.38 -23.87 9.35
C ASP A 393 -1.85 -25.23 8.85
N GLN A 394 -1.31 -26.03 9.78
CA GLN A 394 -0.70 -27.31 9.44
C GLN A 394 -1.74 -28.35 8.98
N GLU A 395 -2.93 -28.35 9.56
CA GLU A 395 -4.02 -29.27 9.18
C GLU A 395 -4.42 -29.06 7.72
N MET A 396 -4.56 -27.79 7.30
CA MET A 396 -4.88 -27.44 5.91
C MET A 396 -3.76 -27.85 4.95
N MET A 397 -2.51 -27.65 5.37
CA MET A 397 -1.36 -28.07 4.58
C MET A 397 -1.29 -29.59 4.43
N ASP A 398 -1.55 -30.34 5.51
CA ASP A 398 -1.53 -31.81 5.49
C ASP A 398 -2.65 -32.38 4.62
N ALA A 399 -3.83 -31.76 4.63
CA ALA A 399 -4.93 -32.13 3.73
C ALA A 399 -4.51 -32.03 2.24
N VAL A 400 -3.87 -30.92 1.86
CA VAL A 400 -3.38 -30.71 0.49
C VAL A 400 -2.27 -31.67 0.14
N ARG A 401 -1.28 -31.87 1.02
CA ARG A 401 -0.16 -32.83 0.78
C ARG A 401 -0.65 -34.27 0.62
N THR A 402 -1.59 -34.67 1.45
CA THR A 402 -2.18 -36.01 1.35
C THR A 402 -2.84 -36.16 -0.01
N LEU A 403 -3.67 -35.22 -0.45
CA LEU A 403 -4.31 -35.27 -1.75
C LEU A 403 -3.31 -35.29 -2.92
N THR A 404 -2.22 -34.49 -2.83
CA THR A 404 -1.14 -34.49 -3.84
C THR A 404 -0.45 -35.85 -3.92
N THR A 405 -0.27 -36.54 -2.78
CA THR A 405 0.33 -37.88 -2.73
C THR A 405 -0.63 -38.94 -3.27
N GLU A 406 -1.94 -38.81 -3.02
CA GLU A 406 -2.98 -39.70 -3.55
C GLU A 406 -3.13 -39.61 -5.07
N HIS A 407 -2.96 -38.39 -5.63
CA HIS A 407 -3.21 -38.09 -7.05
C HIS A 407 -2.07 -37.29 -7.70
N PRO A 408 -0.83 -37.81 -7.75
CA PRO A 408 0.36 -37.05 -8.17
C PRO A 408 0.37 -36.67 -9.65
N ALA A 409 -0.49 -37.29 -10.46
CA ALA A 409 -0.57 -37.02 -11.90
C ALA A 409 -1.41 -35.79 -12.26
N ASN A 410 -2.27 -35.31 -11.33
CA ASN A 410 -3.20 -34.23 -11.62
C ASN A 410 -3.51 -33.29 -10.44
N VAL A 411 -2.91 -33.50 -9.28
CA VAL A 411 -3.02 -32.57 -8.13
C VAL A 411 -1.64 -32.04 -7.78
N PHE A 412 -1.51 -30.72 -7.77
CA PHE A 412 -0.24 -30.01 -7.58
C PHE A 412 -0.34 -28.98 -6.46
N TYR A 413 0.79 -28.72 -5.82
CA TYR A 413 0.95 -27.70 -4.82
C TYR A 413 2.15 -26.83 -5.11
N CYS A 414 1.97 -25.51 -5.01
CA CYS A 414 3.03 -24.51 -5.08
C CYS A 414 3.00 -23.59 -3.88
N LYS A 415 4.12 -23.43 -3.18
CA LYS A 415 4.21 -22.60 -1.97
C LYS A 415 4.02 -21.11 -2.27
N ARG A 416 4.51 -20.65 -3.41
CA ARG A 416 4.48 -19.23 -3.81
C ARG A 416 4.70 -19.11 -5.31
N LEU A 417 3.96 -18.21 -5.91
CA LEU A 417 4.19 -17.72 -7.26
C LEU A 417 4.59 -16.23 -7.19
N SER A 418 5.44 -15.80 -8.10
CA SER A 418 5.71 -14.39 -8.37
C SER A 418 4.50 -13.71 -8.97
N ARG A 419 4.52 -12.38 -9.09
CA ARG A 419 3.39 -11.64 -9.67
C ARG A 419 3.14 -12.04 -11.13
N ASP A 420 4.20 -12.22 -11.92
CA ASP A 420 4.08 -12.63 -13.32
C ASP A 420 3.62 -14.08 -13.46
N GLU A 421 4.06 -14.99 -12.58
CA GLU A 421 3.53 -16.36 -12.53
C GLU A 421 2.04 -16.39 -12.14
N ILE A 422 1.57 -15.52 -11.26
CA ILE A 422 0.15 -15.38 -10.95
C ILE A 422 -0.63 -14.91 -12.19
N LYS A 423 -0.13 -13.91 -12.94
CA LYS A 423 -0.77 -13.49 -14.21
C LYS A 423 -0.82 -14.64 -15.20
N ASN A 424 0.27 -15.42 -15.35
CA ASN A 424 0.29 -16.61 -16.19
C ASN A 424 -0.71 -17.67 -15.72
N LEU A 425 -0.84 -17.90 -14.41
CA LEU A 425 -1.83 -18.81 -13.86
C LEU A 425 -3.26 -18.34 -14.21
N MET A 426 -3.56 -17.04 -14.01
CA MET A 426 -4.89 -16.49 -14.33
C MET A 426 -5.21 -16.61 -15.81
N GLU A 427 -4.23 -16.46 -16.70
CA GLU A 427 -4.43 -16.63 -18.13
C GLU A 427 -4.61 -18.10 -18.53
N GLN A 428 -3.89 -19.03 -17.91
CA GLN A 428 -3.90 -20.46 -18.26
C GLN A 428 -5.01 -21.24 -17.58
N CYS A 429 -5.49 -20.82 -16.40
CA CYS A 429 -6.52 -21.56 -15.68
C CYS A 429 -7.84 -21.58 -16.46
N THR A 430 -8.60 -22.64 -16.26
CA THR A 430 -9.95 -22.81 -16.83
C THR A 430 -11.00 -22.20 -15.90
N CYS A 431 -10.84 -22.42 -14.59
CA CYS A 431 -11.76 -21.95 -13.57
C CYS A 431 -11.02 -21.79 -12.23
N LEU A 432 -11.40 -20.80 -11.45
CA LEU A 432 -10.91 -20.65 -10.09
C LEU A 432 -11.87 -21.26 -9.07
N VAL A 433 -11.34 -21.76 -7.97
CA VAL A 433 -12.14 -22.34 -6.88
C VAL A 433 -11.83 -21.61 -5.58
N CYS A 434 -12.84 -20.95 -5.02
CA CYS A 434 -12.77 -20.26 -3.75
C CYS A 434 -13.66 -20.95 -2.72
N ALA A 435 -13.09 -21.89 -2.00
CA ALA A 435 -13.80 -22.69 -1.00
C ALA A 435 -13.84 -22.04 0.40
N SER A 436 -13.68 -20.73 0.47
CA SER A 436 -13.55 -20.01 1.75
C SER A 436 -14.82 -20.09 2.59
N ARG A 437 -14.65 -20.37 3.89
CA ARG A 437 -15.71 -20.28 4.90
C ARG A 437 -15.98 -18.85 5.35
N ASP A 438 -15.02 -17.96 5.11
CA ASP A 438 -15.12 -16.55 5.52
C ASP A 438 -14.10 -15.71 4.75
N ASP A 439 -14.53 -15.02 3.69
CA ASP A 439 -13.67 -14.16 2.87
C ASP A 439 -14.41 -12.90 2.44
N PRO A 440 -14.01 -11.72 2.91
CA PRO A 440 -14.69 -10.46 2.59
C PRO A 440 -14.77 -10.17 1.10
N MET A 441 -13.67 -10.42 0.37
CA MET A 441 -13.57 -10.23 -1.08
C MET A 441 -12.26 -10.85 -1.60
N PRO A 442 -12.27 -12.11 -2.06
CA PRO A 442 -11.07 -12.82 -2.48
C PRO A 442 -10.45 -12.21 -3.75
N THR A 443 -9.30 -11.57 -3.62
CA THR A 443 -8.64 -10.85 -4.73
C THR A 443 -8.28 -11.76 -5.90
N PHE A 444 -7.90 -13.01 -5.66
CA PHE A 444 -7.54 -13.93 -6.74
C PHE A 444 -8.73 -14.27 -7.65
N VAL A 445 -9.97 -14.28 -7.12
CA VAL A 445 -11.19 -14.43 -7.92
C VAL A 445 -11.36 -13.22 -8.84
N THR A 446 -11.18 -12.01 -8.31
CA THR A 446 -11.21 -10.78 -9.12
C THR A 446 -10.11 -10.78 -10.19
N GLU A 447 -8.90 -11.26 -9.84
CA GLU A 447 -7.80 -11.41 -10.81
C GLU A 447 -8.18 -12.40 -11.94
N GLY A 448 -8.89 -13.47 -11.63
CA GLY A 448 -9.44 -14.38 -12.66
C GLY A 448 -10.44 -13.68 -13.59
N LEU A 449 -11.34 -12.87 -13.05
CA LEU A 449 -12.30 -12.10 -13.84
C LEU A 449 -11.62 -11.13 -14.82
N ILE A 450 -10.46 -10.57 -14.46
CA ILE A 450 -9.63 -9.74 -15.36
C ILE A 450 -9.25 -10.53 -16.63
N PHE A 451 -8.93 -11.81 -16.51
CA PHE A 451 -8.61 -12.69 -17.63
C PHE A 451 -9.84 -13.39 -18.23
N GLY A 452 -11.03 -13.02 -17.77
CA GLY A 452 -12.28 -13.61 -18.24
C GLY A 452 -12.46 -15.06 -17.78
N LYS A 453 -11.98 -15.40 -16.58
CA LYS A 453 -12.10 -16.75 -16.02
C LYS A 453 -13.25 -16.81 -15.03
N PRO A 454 -14.19 -17.76 -15.21
CA PRO A 454 -15.24 -18.00 -14.23
C PRO A 454 -14.66 -18.58 -12.93
N SER A 455 -15.41 -18.46 -11.87
CA SER A 455 -15.05 -19.02 -10.58
C SER A 455 -16.20 -19.79 -9.95
N ILE A 456 -15.85 -20.80 -9.13
CA ILE A 456 -16.76 -21.49 -8.23
C ILE A 456 -16.46 -21.00 -6.83
N VAL A 457 -17.39 -20.29 -6.19
CA VAL A 457 -17.17 -19.64 -4.90
C VAL A 457 -18.19 -20.08 -3.87
N SER A 458 -17.78 -20.18 -2.61
CA SER A 458 -18.74 -20.39 -1.52
C SER A 458 -19.61 -19.16 -1.30
N GLU A 459 -20.83 -19.32 -0.81
CA GLU A 459 -21.75 -18.24 -0.45
C GLU A 459 -21.18 -17.32 0.66
N HIS A 460 -20.17 -17.78 1.41
CA HIS A 460 -19.48 -17.03 2.46
C HIS A 460 -18.29 -16.22 1.95
N THR A 461 -18.36 -15.81 0.68
CA THR A 461 -17.40 -14.87 0.07
C THR A 461 -18.10 -13.61 -0.42
N GLY A 462 -17.41 -12.47 -0.36
CA GLY A 462 -17.95 -11.20 -0.84
C GLY A 462 -18.25 -11.19 -2.34
N THR A 463 -17.54 -11.98 -3.12
CA THR A 463 -17.76 -12.12 -4.57
C THR A 463 -19.04 -12.90 -4.90
N ALA A 464 -19.50 -13.80 -4.04
CA ALA A 464 -20.69 -14.61 -4.30
C ALA A 464 -21.95 -13.75 -4.60
N GLY A 465 -22.08 -12.62 -3.91
CA GLY A 465 -23.21 -11.70 -4.12
C GLY A 465 -23.22 -10.95 -5.46
N LEU A 466 -22.18 -11.09 -6.27
CA LEU A 466 -22.01 -10.44 -7.57
C LEU A 466 -22.03 -11.45 -8.72
N ILE A 467 -21.83 -12.74 -8.44
CA ILE A 467 -21.83 -13.80 -9.45
C ILE A 467 -23.26 -14.09 -9.90
N THR A 468 -23.44 -14.20 -11.20
CA THR A 468 -24.66 -14.70 -11.85
C THR A 468 -24.46 -16.15 -12.22
N GLU A 469 -25.21 -17.05 -11.57
CA GLU A 469 -25.10 -18.51 -11.71
C GLU A 469 -25.15 -18.97 -13.17
N GLY A 470 -24.10 -19.68 -13.60
CA GLY A 470 -24.00 -20.23 -14.96
C GLY A 470 -23.69 -19.19 -16.05
N VAL A 471 -23.50 -17.91 -15.72
CA VAL A 471 -23.21 -16.82 -16.67
C VAL A 471 -21.76 -16.36 -16.53
N ASP A 472 -21.30 -16.06 -15.32
CA ASP A 472 -19.94 -15.58 -15.04
C ASP A 472 -19.24 -16.37 -13.91
N GLY A 473 -19.92 -17.38 -13.35
CA GLY A 473 -19.41 -18.27 -12.33
C GLY A 473 -20.49 -19.14 -11.71
N PHE A 474 -20.13 -19.74 -10.57
CA PHE A 474 -21.02 -20.60 -9.78
C PHE A 474 -20.88 -20.30 -8.30
N THR A 475 -21.98 -20.46 -7.57
CA THR A 475 -22.00 -20.38 -6.12
C THR A 475 -22.40 -21.72 -5.49
N TYR A 476 -21.97 -21.99 -4.28
CA TYR A 476 -22.40 -23.18 -3.54
C TYR A 476 -22.46 -22.89 -2.04
N PRO A 477 -23.30 -23.62 -1.27
CA PRO A 477 -23.42 -23.47 0.16
C PRO A 477 -22.10 -23.71 0.89
N ASP A 478 -21.87 -23.00 1.99
CA ASP A 478 -20.67 -23.17 2.81
C ASP A 478 -20.54 -24.60 3.34
N ASP A 479 -19.30 -25.08 3.43
CA ASP A 479 -18.91 -26.39 3.97
C ASP A 479 -19.63 -27.60 3.27
N ASP A 480 -20.04 -27.44 2.00
CA ASP A 480 -20.71 -28.46 1.20
C ASP A 480 -19.77 -29.01 0.10
N PRO A 481 -18.88 -29.97 0.41
CA PRO A 481 -17.98 -30.55 -0.59
C PRO A 481 -18.71 -31.39 -1.64
N GLU A 482 -19.88 -31.94 -1.36
CA GLU A 482 -20.71 -32.69 -2.29
C GLU A 482 -21.27 -31.79 -3.42
N LYS A 483 -21.78 -30.62 -3.02
CA LYS A 483 -22.25 -29.63 -4.00
C LYS A 483 -21.09 -29.06 -4.82
N LEU A 484 -19.96 -28.76 -4.17
CA LEU A 484 -18.76 -28.33 -4.89
C LEU A 484 -18.28 -29.41 -5.88
N ALA A 485 -18.26 -30.69 -5.48
CA ALA A 485 -17.90 -31.79 -6.36
C ALA A 485 -18.85 -31.91 -7.59
N SER A 486 -20.17 -31.75 -7.38
CA SER A 486 -21.15 -31.76 -8.47
C SER A 486 -20.89 -30.62 -9.48
N ILE A 487 -20.58 -29.41 -9.02
CA ILE A 487 -20.27 -28.29 -9.92
C ILE A 487 -18.93 -28.53 -10.63
N LEU A 488 -17.90 -29.03 -9.91
CA LEU A 488 -16.62 -29.40 -10.52
C LEU A 488 -16.76 -30.47 -11.58
N GLU A 489 -17.56 -31.52 -11.34
CA GLU A 489 -17.82 -32.56 -12.31
C GLU A 489 -18.43 -31.99 -13.60
N TRP A 490 -19.46 -31.13 -13.44
CA TRP A 490 -20.05 -30.44 -14.59
C TRP A 490 -19.03 -29.56 -15.31
N ALA A 491 -18.24 -28.80 -14.60
CA ALA A 491 -17.24 -27.88 -15.14
C ALA A 491 -16.11 -28.61 -15.88
N ILE A 492 -15.67 -29.77 -15.36
CA ILE A 492 -14.64 -30.62 -15.99
C ILE A 492 -15.16 -31.22 -17.30
N LEU A 493 -16.43 -31.60 -17.33
CA LEU A 493 -17.04 -32.22 -18.50
C LEU A 493 -17.48 -31.22 -19.58
N HIS A 494 -17.55 -29.91 -19.25
CA HIS A 494 -18.02 -28.88 -20.17
C HIS A 494 -17.06 -27.64 -20.21
N PRO A 495 -15.76 -27.84 -20.48
CA PRO A 495 -14.78 -26.73 -20.45
C PRO A 495 -15.10 -25.66 -21.52
N GLU A 496 -15.76 -26.02 -22.62
CA GLU A 496 -16.23 -25.09 -23.64
C GLU A 496 -17.32 -24.12 -23.12
N LYS A 497 -18.17 -24.58 -22.18
CA LYS A 497 -19.16 -23.72 -21.52
C LYS A 497 -18.48 -22.70 -20.60
N LEU A 498 -17.46 -23.13 -19.86
CA LEU A 498 -16.66 -22.19 -19.05
C LEU A 498 -15.94 -21.15 -19.92
N ALA A 499 -15.38 -21.58 -21.05
CA ALA A 499 -14.75 -20.67 -22.00
C ALA A 499 -15.74 -19.64 -22.59
N ALA A 500 -17.02 -20.04 -22.79
CA ALA A 500 -18.06 -19.15 -23.28
C ALA A 500 -18.43 -18.02 -22.27
N MET A 501 -18.18 -18.21 -20.94
CA MET A 501 -18.43 -17.21 -19.90
C MET A 501 -17.44 -16.04 -19.93
N ARG A 502 -16.36 -16.13 -20.71
CA ARG A 502 -15.27 -15.16 -20.72
C ARG A 502 -15.72 -13.70 -20.82
N ALA A 503 -16.64 -13.41 -21.74
CA ALA A 503 -17.12 -12.05 -21.96
C ALA A 503 -17.92 -11.51 -20.77
N ASP A 504 -18.70 -12.35 -20.12
CA ASP A 504 -19.51 -11.94 -18.97
C ASP A 504 -18.66 -11.81 -17.70
N CYS A 505 -17.66 -12.68 -17.50
CA CYS A 505 -16.64 -12.48 -16.46
C CYS A 505 -15.92 -11.13 -16.62
N ARG A 506 -15.53 -10.76 -17.85
CA ARG A 506 -14.92 -9.45 -18.12
C ARG A 506 -15.86 -8.29 -17.82
N LYS A 507 -17.14 -8.37 -18.21
CA LYS A 507 -18.15 -7.36 -17.88
C LYS A 507 -18.31 -7.20 -16.36
N LEU A 508 -18.31 -8.31 -15.60
CA LEU A 508 -18.38 -8.28 -14.14
C LEU A 508 -17.17 -7.53 -13.54
N TYR A 509 -15.95 -7.82 -14.05
CA TYR A 509 -14.77 -7.07 -13.66
C TYR A 509 -14.89 -5.58 -14.00
N GLU A 510 -15.25 -5.24 -15.24
CA GLU A 510 -15.33 -3.85 -15.70
C GLU A 510 -16.36 -3.04 -14.92
N ALA A 511 -17.50 -3.64 -14.58
CA ALA A 511 -18.57 -2.99 -13.84
C ALA A 511 -18.23 -2.73 -12.36
N HIS A 512 -17.51 -3.64 -11.70
CA HIS A 512 -17.38 -3.62 -10.24
C HIS A 512 -15.94 -3.50 -9.73
N TYR A 513 -14.95 -3.99 -10.49
CA TYR A 513 -13.58 -4.19 -10.00
C TYR A 513 -12.53 -3.41 -10.81
N SER A 514 -12.94 -2.68 -11.86
CA SER A 514 -12.00 -1.88 -12.64
C SER A 514 -11.51 -0.67 -11.82
N LYS A 515 -10.30 -0.18 -12.15
CA LYS A 515 -9.79 1.08 -11.56
C LYS A 515 -10.77 2.24 -11.75
N GLN A 516 -11.47 2.29 -12.91
CA GLN A 516 -12.42 3.36 -13.19
C GLN A 516 -13.65 3.28 -12.30
N SER A 517 -14.27 2.11 -12.16
CA SER A 517 -15.44 1.90 -11.29
C SER A 517 -15.11 2.25 -9.83
N PHE A 518 -13.94 1.84 -9.35
CA PHE A 518 -13.47 2.20 -8.01
C PHE A 518 -13.23 3.72 -7.88
N ALA A 519 -12.56 4.33 -8.85
CA ALA A 519 -12.27 5.76 -8.83
C ALA A 519 -13.56 6.60 -8.81
N ASP A 520 -14.56 6.23 -9.61
CA ASP A 520 -15.85 6.90 -9.65
C ASP A 520 -16.58 6.79 -8.30
N THR A 521 -16.61 5.59 -7.71
CA THR A 521 -17.29 5.32 -6.44
C THR A 521 -16.57 6.02 -5.27
N LEU A 522 -15.24 5.93 -5.19
CA LEU A 522 -14.46 6.61 -4.15
C LEU A 522 -14.58 8.13 -4.27
N THR A 523 -14.50 8.66 -5.50
CA THR A 523 -14.66 10.11 -5.74
C THR A 523 -16.02 10.60 -5.28
N ALA A 524 -17.10 9.87 -5.60
CA ALA A 524 -18.45 10.20 -5.15
C ALA A 524 -18.57 10.17 -3.62
N ALA A 525 -18.03 9.13 -2.99
CA ALA A 525 -18.02 8.97 -1.53
C ALA A 525 -17.28 10.13 -0.83
N VAL A 526 -16.08 10.47 -1.31
CA VAL A 526 -15.28 11.57 -0.73
C VAL A 526 -15.99 12.92 -0.91
N LYS A 527 -16.55 13.21 -2.10
CA LYS A 527 -17.29 14.44 -2.34
C LYS A 527 -18.49 14.57 -1.41
N GLU A 528 -19.32 13.53 -1.31
CA GLU A 528 -20.49 13.54 -0.42
C GLU A 528 -20.11 13.84 1.03
N LEU A 529 -19.03 13.22 1.52
CA LEU A 529 -18.51 13.43 2.86
C LEU A 529 -17.97 14.86 3.10
N THR A 530 -17.22 15.40 2.13
CA THR A 530 -16.52 16.67 2.29
C THR A 530 -17.36 17.89 1.90
N GLU A 531 -18.38 17.74 1.04
CA GLU A 531 -19.28 18.81 0.62
C GLU A 531 -20.57 18.87 1.49
N GLY A 532 -20.86 17.80 2.23
CA GLY A 532 -21.98 17.71 3.17
C GLY A 532 -21.67 18.23 4.58
N HIS A 533 -20.45 18.63 4.81
CA HIS A 533 -19.94 19.26 6.02
C HIS A 533 -19.49 20.69 5.71
#